data_bcb7ca13df382f02aecfeb4d3c246319
#
_entry.id   bcb7ca13df382f02aecfeb4d3c246319
#
_cell.length_a   1.000
_cell.length_b   1.000
_cell.length_c   1.000
_cell.angle_alpha   90.00
_cell.angle_beta   90.00
_cell.angle_gamma   90.00
#
_symmetry.space_group_name_H-M   'P 1'
#
loop_
_entity.id
_entity.type
_entity.pdbx_description
1 polymer ?
#
loop_
_entity_poly.entity_id
_entity_poly.type
_entity_poly.pdbx_seq_one_letter_code
_entity_poly.pdbx_strand_id
1 'polypeptide(L)'
;MCLCSHNVKPFVCDKDIVVYKLFVKDNDGKFVIPYQMKPIKLGEVMQANGTLPELPLDYSDNQIGEGVIHAYIKDDIIESVKNYGLFAKAIIKAGTPFFVQFGMEEIASRELFITEEIVEGNGHYDEVFTNLKETREVIYNLMREQISSNNGVKVGDILLSDKKTFVSPDNIKKDMKIIGVVSYIRGNGQPHIVSLKQECHSWYKNRYCDTLVNVVNSYNEAVNDFNGKEYTERLLKEVKNKLSDYPALEYCAEYFTEGTQKGDWVFDSTGEILQTIRNAYLVNVTIDKINKINPNIKAEPIIYGAFYWASAEYSQTYAWLCGTGNAGVGGNYGKWYSHCVRPSLSLDVAQA
;
A
#
# COMPACT_ATOMS: atom_id res chain seq x y z
N MET A 1 16.44 9.72 -2.62
CA MET A 1 15.08 9.30 -2.31
C MET A 1 15.18 7.91 -1.71
N CYS A 2 14.60 7.70 -0.55
CA CYS A 2 14.70 6.42 0.13
C CYS A 2 13.49 5.59 -0.22
N LEU A 3 13.70 4.35 -0.68
CA LEU A 3 12.64 3.43 -1.03
C LEU A 3 12.07 2.77 0.23
N CYS A 4 10.79 2.95 0.46
CA CYS A 4 10.04 2.12 1.40
C CYS A 4 9.54 0.89 0.65
N SER A 5 10.09 -0.30 0.94
CA SER A 5 9.69 -1.50 0.24
C SER A 5 8.35 -2.06 0.69
N HIS A 6 7.57 -2.58 -0.26
CA HIS A 6 6.35 -3.34 0.03
C HIS A 6 6.62 -4.70 0.65
N ASN A 7 7.71 -5.32 0.26
CA ASN A 7 7.97 -6.71 0.56
C ASN A 7 9.12 -6.87 1.57
N VAL A 8 8.96 -7.81 2.46
CA VAL A 8 9.95 -8.19 3.47
C VAL A 8 11.11 -8.97 2.84
N LYS A 9 10.85 -9.69 1.75
CA LYS A 9 11.85 -10.42 0.97
C LYS A 9 11.87 -9.90 -0.46
N PRO A 10 13.02 -9.88 -1.14
CA PRO A 10 13.07 -9.50 -2.54
C PRO A 10 12.19 -10.42 -3.38
N PHE A 11 11.56 -9.86 -4.40
CA PHE A 11 10.92 -10.63 -5.45
C PHE A 11 11.97 -11.20 -6.39
N VAL A 12 11.67 -12.35 -6.97
CA VAL A 12 12.45 -12.94 -8.06
C VAL A 12 11.46 -13.33 -9.14
N CYS A 13 11.70 -12.92 -10.38
CA CYS A 13 10.89 -13.28 -11.52
C CYS A 13 11.61 -14.29 -12.39
N ASP A 14 10.88 -15.23 -12.98
CA ASP A 14 11.39 -16.25 -13.90
C ASP A 14 11.59 -15.73 -15.35
N LYS A 15 11.17 -14.49 -15.60
CA LYS A 15 11.32 -13.78 -16.86
C LYS A 15 11.91 -12.38 -16.67
N ASP A 16 12.44 -11.83 -17.76
CA ASP A 16 12.93 -10.46 -17.82
C ASP A 16 11.80 -9.46 -17.53
N ILE A 17 12.12 -8.40 -16.76
CA ILE A 17 11.20 -7.31 -16.43
C ILE A 17 11.73 -6.03 -17.04
N VAL A 18 10.90 -5.35 -17.85
CA VAL A 18 11.23 -4.05 -18.47
C VAL A 18 10.92 -2.93 -17.49
N VAL A 19 11.89 -2.08 -17.27
CA VAL A 19 11.80 -0.88 -16.41
C VAL A 19 12.46 0.29 -17.12
N TYR A 20 12.37 1.49 -16.56
CA TYR A 20 12.99 2.67 -17.15
C TYR A 20 13.90 3.38 -16.16
N LYS A 21 15.12 3.71 -16.60
CA LYS A 21 16.11 4.41 -15.78
C LYS A 21 16.27 5.86 -16.27
N LEU A 22 16.02 6.81 -15.35
CA LEU A 22 16.22 8.22 -15.62
C LEU A 22 17.71 8.58 -15.56
N PHE A 23 18.16 9.43 -16.49
CA PHE A 23 19.48 10.03 -16.48
C PHE A 23 19.47 11.40 -17.17
N VAL A 24 20.56 12.13 -17.02
CA VAL A 24 20.80 13.42 -17.68
C VAL A 24 22.11 13.38 -18.45
N LYS A 25 22.32 14.32 -19.36
CA LYS A 25 23.64 14.57 -19.98
C LYS A 25 24.41 15.57 -19.12
N ASP A 26 25.66 15.25 -18.83
CA ASP A 26 26.60 16.21 -18.22
C ASP A 26 27.05 17.28 -19.22
N ASN A 27 27.93 18.17 -18.79
CA ASN A 27 28.46 19.25 -19.63
C ASN A 27 29.29 18.74 -20.82
N ASP A 28 29.80 17.51 -20.73
CA ASP A 28 30.56 16.84 -21.83
C ASP A 28 29.64 15.99 -22.72
N GLY A 29 28.33 16.00 -22.48
CA GLY A 29 27.34 15.23 -23.20
C GLY A 29 27.28 13.73 -22.83
N LYS A 30 27.94 13.31 -21.73
CA LYS A 30 27.91 11.94 -21.25
C LYS A 30 26.65 11.70 -20.43
N PHE A 31 26.12 10.48 -20.50
CA PHE A 31 24.98 10.08 -19.68
C PHE A 31 25.40 9.83 -18.24
N VAL A 32 24.74 10.48 -17.30
CA VAL A 32 25.03 10.37 -15.87
C VAL A 32 23.75 10.22 -15.07
N ILE A 33 23.84 9.53 -13.92
CA ILE A 33 22.71 9.42 -12.97
C ILE A 33 22.46 10.80 -12.36
N PRO A 34 21.21 11.32 -12.39
CA PRO A 34 20.87 12.56 -11.69
C PRO A 34 21.32 12.51 -10.22
N TYR A 35 21.77 13.65 -9.69
CA TYR A 35 22.25 13.85 -8.32
C TYR A 35 23.58 13.16 -7.95
N GLN A 36 23.92 12.01 -8.54
CA GLN A 36 25.17 11.30 -8.24
C GLN A 36 26.28 11.63 -9.23
N MET A 37 25.92 12.16 -10.42
CA MET A 37 26.82 12.46 -11.54
C MET A 37 27.74 11.28 -11.94
N LYS A 38 27.29 10.03 -11.62
CA LYS A 38 28.00 8.83 -12.03
C LYS A 38 27.71 8.50 -13.49
N PRO A 39 28.74 8.23 -14.33
CA PRO A 39 28.54 7.85 -15.73
C PRO A 39 27.74 6.57 -15.87
N ILE A 40 26.88 6.53 -16.86
CA ILE A 40 26.15 5.34 -17.31
C ILE A 40 26.64 4.97 -18.69
N LYS A 41 26.83 3.69 -18.92
CA LYS A 41 27.10 3.15 -20.26
C LYS A 41 25.87 2.38 -20.74
N LEU A 42 25.41 2.76 -21.92
CA LEU A 42 24.34 2.05 -22.61
C LEU A 42 24.87 0.71 -23.16
N GLY A 43 24.00 -0.30 -23.21
CA GLY A 43 24.36 -1.65 -23.61
C GLY A 43 25.13 -2.47 -22.58
N GLU A 44 25.29 -1.94 -21.35
CA GLU A 44 26.05 -2.60 -20.27
C GLU A 44 25.16 -2.87 -19.04
N VAL A 45 25.63 -3.82 -18.21
CA VAL A 45 25.03 -4.09 -16.90
C VAL A 45 25.51 -3.05 -15.90
N MET A 46 24.61 -2.31 -15.33
CA MET A 46 24.87 -1.45 -14.18
C MET A 46 24.78 -2.30 -12.90
N GLN A 47 25.81 -2.29 -12.09
CA GLN A 47 25.86 -3.01 -10.81
C GLN A 47 25.97 -2.04 -9.64
N ALA A 48 25.29 -2.35 -8.57
CA ALA A 48 25.39 -1.66 -7.30
C ALA A 48 26.42 -2.37 -6.38
N ASN A 49 27.19 -1.59 -5.62
CA ASN A 49 28.26 -2.09 -4.78
C ASN A 49 27.78 -2.54 -3.38
N GLY A 50 26.50 -2.77 -3.18
CA GLY A 50 25.93 -3.15 -1.89
C GLY A 50 25.36 -4.56 -1.84
N THR A 51 25.02 -5.05 -0.66
CA THR A 51 24.15 -6.22 -0.47
C THR A 51 22.70 -5.74 -0.45
N LEU A 52 21.79 -6.53 -1.04
CA LEU A 52 20.37 -6.30 -0.76
C LEU A 52 20.13 -6.46 0.73
N PRO A 53 19.45 -5.53 1.39
CA PRO A 53 19.22 -5.64 2.82
C PRO A 53 18.44 -6.92 3.13
N GLU A 54 18.86 -7.65 4.18
CA GLU A 54 17.99 -8.63 4.82
C GLU A 54 16.97 -7.89 5.66
N LEU A 55 15.69 -8.20 5.46
CA LEU A 55 14.60 -7.51 6.13
C LEU A 55 14.14 -8.23 7.39
N PRO A 56 13.49 -7.54 8.35
CA PRO A 56 12.68 -6.34 8.18
C PRO A 56 13.50 -5.05 8.29
N LEU A 57 13.37 -4.18 7.30
CA LEU A 57 13.83 -2.81 7.43
C LEU A 57 12.98 -2.13 8.51
N ASP A 58 13.62 -1.73 9.60
CA ASP A 58 12.99 -0.87 10.60
C ASP A 58 12.61 0.45 9.91
N TYR A 59 11.41 0.91 10.13
CA TYR A 59 10.86 2.11 9.45
C TYR A 59 11.64 3.39 9.75
N SER A 60 12.43 3.40 10.82
CA SER A 60 13.27 4.54 11.19
C SER A 60 14.53 4.67 10.34
N ASP A 61 14.97 3.59 9.68
CA ASP A 61 16.22 3.54 8.89
C ASP A 61 15.99 3.16 7.41
N ASN A 62 14.83 3.44 6.88
CA ASN A 62 14.30 3.02 5.57
C ASN A 62 15.08 3.50 4.34
N GLN A 63 16.37 3.48 4.40
CA GLN A 63 17.21 3.87 3.28
C GLN A 63 17.70 2.64 2.51
N ILE A 64 16.86 2.11 1.58
CA ILE A 64 17.42 1.36 0.45
C ILE A 64 18.13 2.37 -0.47
N GLY A 65 19.09 3.10 0.06
CA GLY A 65 19.78 4.16 -0.66
C GLY A 65 21.17 3.76 -1.10
N GLU A 66 21.86 2.99 -0.29
CA GLU A 66 23.21 2.53 -0.58
C GLU A 66 23.18 1.09 -1.07
N GLY A 67 23.69 0.86 -2.26
CA GLY A 67 23.88 -0.50 -2.79
C GLY A 67 22.79 -1.05 -3.69
N VAL A 68 21.83 -0.25 -4.14
CA VAL A 68 20.81 -0.65 -5.12
C VAL A 68 20.64 0.40 -6.22
N ILE A 69 20.12 -0.03 -7.35
CA ILE A 69 19.80 0.80 -8.49
C ILE A 69 18.29 0.93 -8.58
N HIS A 70 17.81 2.16 -8.60
CA HIS A 70 16.39 2.48 -8.73
C HIS A 70 16.02 2.65 -10.20
N ALA A 71 14.87 2.12 -10.59
CA ALA A 71 14.27 2.31 -11.88
C ALA A 71 12.75 2.51 -11.74
N TYR A 72 12.16 3.19 -12.71
CA TYR A 72 10.75 3.57 -12.68
C TYR A 72 9.87 2.51 -13.32
N ILE A 73 8.69 2.33 -12.74
CA ILE A 73 7.63 1.44 -13.23
C ILE A 73 6.26 2.12 -13.33
N LYS A 74 6.17 3.43 -13.02
CA LYS A 74 4.94 4.23 -13.09
C LYS A 74 4.91 5.15 -14.30
N ASP A 75 3.73 5.44 -14.79
CA ASP A 75 3.51 6.23 -16.02
C ASP A 75 3.94 7.70 -15.89
N ASP A 76 4.01 8.24 -14.67
CA ASP A 76 4.46 9.61 -14.39
C ASP A 76 5.96 9.86 -14.64
N ILE A 77 6.73 8.80 -14.95
CA ILE A 77 8.09 8.96 -15.45
C ILE A 77 8.13 9.94 -16.64
N ILE A 78 7.06 9.99 -17.43
CA ILE A 78 6.97 10.87 -18.60
C ILE A 78 6.95 12.34 -18.20
N GLU A 79 6.29 12.70 -17.11
CA GLU A 79 6.35 14.06 -16.56
C GLU A 79 7.74 14.39 -16.00
N SER A 80 8.39 13.41 -15.38
CA SER A 80 9.77 13.56 -14.91
C SER A 80 10.75 13.80 -16.06
N VAL A 81 10.54 13.15 -17.20
CA VAL A 81 11.38 13.35 -18.39
C VAL A 81 11.21 14.74 -19.00
N LYS A 82 10.00 15.25 -19.07
CA LYS A 82 9.74 16.62 -19.54
C LYS A 82 10.51 17.65 -18.71
N ASN A 83 10.74 17.36 -17.44
CA ASN A 83 11.39 18.27 -16.51
C ASN A 83 12.90 18.04 -16.34
N TYR A 84 13.40 16.80 -16.51
CA TYR A 84 14.74 16.40 -16.08
C TYR A 84 15.62 15.73 -17.13
N GLY A 85 15.13 15.42 -18.34
CA GLY A 85 16.01 14.93 -19.38
C GLY A 85 15.57 13.69 -20.14
N LEU A 86 16.26 12.57 -19.96
CA LEU A 86 16.18 11.37 -20.78
C LEU A 86 15.97 10.14 -19.92
N PHE A 87 15.33 9.11 -20.45
CA PHE A 87 15.37 7.80 -19.83
C PHE A 87 15.72 6.71 -20.84
N ALA A 88 16.36 5.65 -20.35
CA ALA A 88 16.61 4.46 -21.13
C ALA A 88 15.71 3.32 -20.68
N LYS A 89 15.29 2.52 -21.63
CA LYS A 89 14.75 1.20 -21.38
C LYS A 89 15.81 0.36 -20.68
N ALA A 90 15.43 -0.29 -19.61
CA ALA A 90 16.33 -1.12 -18.84
C ALA A 90 15.64 -2.44 -18.49
N ILE A 91 16.43 -3.47 -18.19
CA ILE A 91 15.92 -4.82 -17.98
C ILE A 91 16.48 -5.36 -16.66
N ILE A 92 15.60 -5.80 -15.76
CA ILE A 92 15.94 -6.69 -14.68
C ILE A 92 15.86 -8.11 -15.24
N LYS A 93 17.01 -8.79 -15.30
CA LYS A 93 17.09 -10.13 -15.87
C LYS A 93 16.38 -11.15 -15.00
N ALA A 94 15.83 -12.19 -15.62
CA ALA A 94 15.25 -13.34 -14.94
C ALA A 94 16.20 -13.89 -13.86
N GLY A 95 15.66 -14.18 -12.69
CA GLY A 95 16.45 -14.64 -11.53
C GLY A 95 17.10 -13.52 -10.70
N THR A 96 17.10 -12.27 -11.17
CA THR A 96 17.66 -11.14 -10.40
C THR A 96 16.68 -10.69 -9.32
N PRO A 97 17.11 -10.65 -8.05
CA PRO A 97 16.26 -10.16 -6.96
C PRO A 97 16.02 -8.66 -7.03
N PHE A 98 14.80 -8.25 -6.69
CA PHE A 98 14.41 -6.84 -6.64
C PHE A 98 13.38 -6.53 -5.56
N PHE A 99 13.31 -5.27 -5.16
CA PHE A 99 12.27 -4.73 -4.29
C PHE A 99 11.39 -3.76 -5.07
N VAL A 100 10.14 -3.63 -4.66
CA VAL A 100 9.18 -2.68 -5.22
C VAL A 100 8.87 -1.61 -4.20
N GLN A 101 8.94 -0.36 -4.62
CA GLN A 101 8.58 0.77 -3.76
C GLN A 101 7.10 0.75 -3.43
N PHE A 102 6.80 1.18 -2.22
CA PHE A 102 5.46 1.53 -1.80
C PHE A 102 4.84 2.52 -2.81
N GLY A 103 3.63 2.21 -3.29
CA GLY A 103 2.97 3.00 -4.35
C GLY A 103 3.27 2.55 -5.77
N MET A 104 4.13 1.55 -5.98
CA MET A 104 4.49 1.02 -7.31
C MET A 104 5.07 2.06 -8.27
N GLU A 105 5.86 2.99 -7.73
CA GLU A 105 6.51 4.04 -8.53
C GLU A 105 7.87 3.62 -9.05
N GLU A 106 8.63 2.95 -8.20
CA GLU A 106 9.99 2.54 -8.48
C GLU A 106 10.24 1.09 -8.08
N ILE A 107 11.26 0.53 -8.66
CA ILE A 107 11.81 -0.78 -8.35
C ILE A 107 13.28 -0.62 -8.00
N ALA A 108 13.77 -1.40 -7.07
CA ALA A 108 15.17 -1.39 -6.67
C ALA A 108 15.80 -2.75 -6.88
N SER A 109 16.93 -2.81 -7.60
CA SER A 109 17.69 -4.02 -7.84
C SER A 109 19.19 -3.79 -7.68
N ARG A 110 19.96 -4.86 -7.53
CA ARG A 110 21.44 -4.79 -7.54
C ARG A 110 22.02 -4.71 -8.93
N GLU A 111 21.30 -5.23 -9.91
CA GLU A 111 21.73 -5.30 -11.29
C GLU A 111 20.62 -4.81 -12.20
N LEU A 112 21.00 -4.00 -13.19
CA LEU A 112 20.12 -3.46 -14.20
C LEU A 112 20.85 -3.41 -15.52
N PHE A 113 20.39 -4.14 -16.52
CA PHE A 113 20.90 -4.02 -17.89
C PHE A 113 20.29 -2.78 -18.54
N ILE A 114 21.11 -1.78 -18.85
CA ILE A 114 20.69 -0.55 -19.54
C ILE A 114 20.76 -0.80 -21.02
N THR A 115 19.66 -0.77 -21.72
CA THR A 115 19.64 -0.95 -23.18
C THR A 115 20.15 0.31 -23.91
N GLU A 116 20.34 0.22 -25.22
CA GLU A 116 20.66 1.37 -26.05
C GLU A 116 19.44 2.20 -26.44
N GLU A 117 18.24 1.74 -26.08
CA GLU A 117 16.97 2.44 -26.34
C GLU A 117 16.78 3.62 -25.40
N ILE A 118 16.94 4.82 -25.97
CA ILE A 118 16.73 6.09 -25.26
C ILE A 118 15.37 6.66 -25.65
N VAL A 119 14.61 7.13 -24.68
CA VAL A 119 13.38 7.87 -24.89
C VAL A 119 13.59 9.33 -24.49
N GLU A 120 13.44 10.22 -25.47
CA GLU A 120 13.56 11.67 -25.28
C GLU A 120 12.19 12.33 -25.09
N GLY A 121 12.17 13.52 -24.46
CA GLY A 121 10.95 14.23 -24.08
C GLY A 121 9.91 14.53 -25.18
N ASN A 122 10.23 14.28 -26.44
CA ASN A 122 9.32 14.42 -27.59
C ASN A 122 8.96 13.07 -28.25
N GLY A 123 9.24 11.95 -27.58
CA GLY A 123 9.08 10.61 -28.12
C GLY A 123 7.63 10.10 -28.16
N HIS A 124 7.41 9.03 -28.89
CA HIS A 124 6.19 8.23 -28.83
C HIS A 124 6.26 7.34 -27.58
N TYR A 125 5.35 7.55 -26.66
CA TYR A 125 5.35 6.87 -25.35
C TYR A 125 4.49 5.60 -25.29
N ASP A 126 3.81 5.22 -26.38
CA ASP A 126 2.89 4.07 -26.40
C ASP A 126 3.57 2.76 -26.00
N GLU A 127 4.80 2.53 -26.49
CA GLU A 127 5.59 1.36 -26.11
C GLU A 127 6.00 1.42 -24.63
N VAL A 128 6.38 2.60 -24.13
CA VAL A 128 6.73 2.81 -22.72
C VAL A 128 5.54 2.46 -21.83
N PHE A 129 4.35 2.98 -22.12
CA PHE A 129 3.15 2.67 -21.38
C PHE A 129 2.80 1.19 -21.41
N THR A 130 2.94 0.54 -22.58
CA THR A 130 2.70 -0.89 -22.73
C THR A 130 3.65 -1.70 -21.84
N ASN A 131 4.95 -1.44 -21.93
CA ASN A 131 5.97 -2.12 -21.14
C ASN A 131 5.76 -1.92 -19.62
N LEU A 132 5.46 -0.69 -19.19
CA LEU A 132 5.20 -0.38 -17.80
C LEU A 132 3.94 -1.08 -17.27
N LYS A 133 2.89 -1.15 -18.10
CA LYS A 133 1.66 -1.87 -17.75
C LYS A 133 1.93 -3.37 -17.58
N GLU A 134 2.64 -3.98 -18.51
CA GLU A 134 3.01 -5.40 -18.44
C GLU A 134 3.88 -5.70 -17.21
N THR A 135 4.85 -4.84 -16.93
CA THR A 135 5.69 -4.96 -15.73
C THR A 135 4.89 -4.89 -14.45
N ARG A 136 3.98 -3.91 -14.33
CA ARG A 136 3.10 -3.81 -13.16
C ARG A 136 2.20 -5.02 -12.99
N GLU A 137 1.70 -5.62 -14.09
CA GLU A 137 0.90 -6.84 -14.03
C GLU A 137 1.71 -8.02 -13.52
N VAL A 138 2.95 -8.18 -13.98
CA VAL A 138 3.87 -9.22 -13.46
C VAL A 138 4.10 -9.04 -11.96
N ILE A 139 4.43 -7.83 -11.53
CA ILE A 139 4.67 -7.52 -10.13
C ILE A 139 3.40 -7.75 -9.29
N TYR A 140 2.24 -7.33 -9.77
CA TYR A 140 0.95 -7.57 -9.14
C TYR A 140 0.73 -9.07 -8.85
N ASN A 141 0.99 -9.93 -9.84
CA ASN A 141 0.85 -11.36 -9.69
C ASN A 141 1.85 -11.94 -8.68
N LEU A 142 3.13 -11.51 -8.74
CA LEU A 142 4.15 -11.92 -7.75
C LEU A 142 3.77 -11.52 -6.32
N MET A 143 3.28 -10.30 -6.12
CA MET A 143 2.83 -9.85 -4.81
C MET A 143 1.67 -10.71 -4.28
N ARG A 144 0.70 -11.01 -5.12
CA ARG A 144 -0.45 -11.86 -4.73
C ARG A 144 -0.05 -13.29 -4.40
N GLU A 145 0.94 -13.85 -5.11
CA GLU A 145 1.42 -15.22 -4.83
C GLU A 145 2.20 -15.30 -3.51
N GLN A 146 2.93 -14.25 -3.15
CA GLN A 146 3.70 -14.25 -1.89
C GLN A 146 2.82 -14.09 -0.63
N ILE A 147 1.62 -13.49 -0.78
CA ILE A 147 0.74 -13.14 0.34
C ILE A 147 -0.59 -13.89 0.18
N SER A 148 -0.59 -15.16 0.56
CA SER A 148 -1.79 -16.00 0.53
C SER A 148 -2.06 -16.65 1.88
N SER A 149 -3.35 -16.90 2.18
CA SER A 149 -3.78 -17.67 3.34
C SER A 149 -3.54 -19.18 3.14
N ASN A 150 -3.62 -19.95 4.23
CA ASN A 150 -3.57 -21.41 4.19
C ASN A 150 -4.69 -22.02 3.32
N ASN A 151 -5.80 -21.32 3.14
CA ASN A 151 -6.95 -21.72 2.34
C ASN A 151 -6.92 -21.17 0.90
N GLY A 152 -5.79 -20.60 0.47
CA GLY A 152 -5.60 -20.08 -0.88
C GLY A 152 -6.21 -18.69 -1.14
N VAL A 153 -6.80 -18.04 -0.14
CA VAL A 153 -7.28 -16.66 -0.25
C VAL A 153 -6.06 -15.72 -0.34
N LYS A 154 -6.08 -14.80 -1.28
CA LYS A 154 -4.97 -13.88 -1.58
C LYS A 154 -5.35 -12.43 -1.30
N VAL A 155 -4.36 -11.61 -1.03
CA VAL A 155 -4.56 -10.15 -0.97
C VAL A 155 -5.11 -9.66 -2.31
N GLY A 156 -6.10 -8.79 -2.24
CA GLY A 156 -6.86 -8.32 -3.40
C GLY A 156 -8.06 -9.20 -3.78
N ASP A 157 -8.27 -10.37 -3.18
CA ASP A 157 -9.52 -11.12 -3.37
C ASP A 157 -10.69 -10.35 -2.77
N ILE A 158 -11.87 -10.54 -3.35
CA ILE A 158 -13.11 -9.92 -2.87
C ILE A 158 -13.90 -10.88 -2.01
N LEU A 159 -14.52 -10.35 -0.94
CA LEU A 159 -15.45 -11.09 -0.11
C LEU A 159 -16.89 -10.78 -0.54
N LEU A 160 -17.71 -11.82 -0.72
CA LEU A 160 -19.12 -11.69 -1.04
C LEU A 160 -20.00 -11.57 0.21
N SER A 161 -21.26 -11.20 0.01
CA SER A 161 -22.24 -10.93 1.07
C SER A 161 -22.60 -12.12 1.96
N ASP A 162 -22.25 -13.33 1.56
CA ASP A 162 -22.38 -14.53 2.39
C ASP A 162 -21.30 -14.65 3.48
N LYS A 163 -20.31 -13.75 3.49
CA LYS A 163 -19.15 -13.72 4.41
C LYS A 163 -18.26 -14.98 4.36
N LYS A 164 -18.35 -15.77 3.30
CA LYS A 164 -17.63 -17.04 3.14
C LYS A 164 -16.94 -17.18 1.79
N THR A 165 -17.56 -16.64 0.75
CA THR A 165 -17.06 -16.81 -0.61
C THR A 165 -16.05 -15.71 -0.95
N PHE A 166 -14.84 -16.15 -1.25
CA PHE A 166 -13.79 -15.28 -1.79
C PHE A 166 -13.65 -15.49 -3.29
N VAL A 167 -13.52 -14.40 -4.04
CA VAL A 167 -13.41 -14.43 -5.51
C VAL A 167 -12.20 -13.63 -5.94
N SER A 168 -11.40 -14.20 -6.84
CA SER A 168 -10.29 -13.46 -7.47
C SER A 168 -10.82 -12.26 -8.26
N PRO A 169 -10.09 -11.13 -8.26
CA PRO A 169 -10.44 -9.94 -9.05
C PRO A 169 -10.66 -10.21 -10.55
N ASP A 170 -10.05 -11.28 -11.09
CA ASP A 170 -10.19 -11.67 -12.49
C ASP A 170 -11.52 -12.39 -12.79
N ASN A 171 -12.24 -12.81 -11.76
CA ASN A 171 -13.50 -13.54 -11.84
C ASN A 171 -14.70 -12.70 -11.40
N ILE A 172 -14.57 -11.38 -11.24
CA ILE A 172 -15.67 -10.48 -10.86
C ILE A 172 -16.77 -10.51 -11.93
N LYS A 173 -18.02 -10.63 -11.51
CA LYS A 173 -19.21 -10.54 -12.35
C LYS A 173 -20.10 -9.39 -11.90
N LYS A 174 -20.94 -8.90 -12.82
CA LYS A 174 -21.78 -7.70 -12.61
C LYS A 174 -22.82 -7.85 -11.51
N ASP A 175 -23.28 -9.05 -11.24
CA ASP A 175 -24.33 -9.38 -10.27
C ASP A 175 -23.80 -9.78 -8.88
N MET A 176 -22.47 -9.78 -8.70
CA MET A 176 -21.87 -10.14 -7.43
C MET A 176 -22.13 -9.07 -6.36
N LYS A 177 -22.54 -9.52 -5.18
CA LYS A 177 -22.77 -8.70 -3.99
C LYS A 177 -21.48 -8.64 -3.17
N ILE A 178 -20.63 -7.70 -3.53
CA ILE A 178 -19.30 -7.52 -2.96
C ILE A 178 -19.40 -6.67 -1.70
N ILE A 179 -18.81 -7.13 -0.59
CA ILE A 179 -18.81 -6.40 0.67
C ILE A 179 -17.46 -5.79 1.04
N GLY A 180 -16.36 -6.36 0.54
CA GLY A 180 -15.04 -5.83 0.83
C GLY A 180 -13.93 -6.51 0.04
N VAL A 181 -12.70 -6.05 0.26
CA VAL A 181 -11.47 -6.53 -0.38
C VAL A 181 -10.49 -7.01 0.68
N VAL A 182 -9.86 -8.15 0.46
CA VAL A 182 -8.79 -8.67 1.33
C VAL A 182 -7.59 -7.74 1.26
N SER A 183 -7.24 -7.11 2.37
CA SER A 183 -6.14 -6.15 2.44
C SER A 183 -4.82 -6.76 2.92
N TYR A 184 -4.87 -7.75 3.78
CA TYR A 184 -3.71 -8.55 4.18
C TYR A 184 -4.14 -9.89 4.79
N ILE A 185 -3.20 -10.81 4.96
CA ILE A 185 -3.40 -12.07 5.66
C ILE A 185 -2.73 -11.99 7.02
N ARG A 186 -3.48 -12.22 8.08
CA ARG A 186 -2.99 -12.21 9.47
C ARG A 186 -2.02 -13.36 9.71
N GLY A 187 -1.19 -13.25 10.75
CA GLY A 187 -0.23 -14.29 11.12
C GLY A 187 -0.84 -15.67 11.42
N ASN A 188 -2.14 -15.71 11.78
CA ASN A 188 -2.92 -16.93 11.96
C ASN A 188 -3.54 -17.46 10.63
N GLY A 189 -3.23 -16.85 9.49
CA GLY A 189 -3.73 -17.23 8.18
C GLY A 189 -5.12 -16.67 7.83
N GLN A 190 -5.74 -15.87 8.70
CA GLN A 190 -7.05 -15.27 8.42
C GLN A 190 -6.95 -14.02 7.55
N PRO A 191 -7.86 -13.86 6.56
CA PRO A 191 -7.93 -12.65 5.78
C PRO A 191 -8.49 -11.48 6.60
N HIS A 192 -7.88 -10.32 6.45
CA HIS A 192 -8.40 -9.04 6.91
C HIS A 192 -9.05 -8.32 5.74
N ILE A 193 -10.28 -7.88 5.91
CA ILE A 193 -11.09 -7.31 4.83
C ILE A 193 -11.34 -5.83 5.10
N VAL A 194 -11.09 -4.99 4.10
CA VAL A 194 -11.46 -3.58 4.17
C VAL A 194 -12.74 -3.31 3.39
N SER A 195 -13.53 -2.38 3.88
CA SER A 195 -14.76 -1.93 3.24
C SER A 195 -14.51 -1.30 1.87
N LEU A 196 -15.56 -1.22 1.05
CA LEU A 196 -15.54 -0.54 -0.26
C LEU A 196 -15.67 0.98 -0.13
N LYS A 197 -15.87 1.50 1.08
CA LYS A 197 -16.08 2.92 1.38
C LYS A 197 -15.14 3.39 2.47
N GLN A 198 -14.88 4.68 2.47
CA GLN A 198 -14.14 5.39 3.50
C GLN A 198 -14.65 6.82 3.62
N GLU A 199 -14.48 7.43 4.76
CA GLU A 199 -14.80 8.83 5.00
C GLU A 199 -13.70 9.48 5.84
N CYS A 200 -13.69 10.82 5.89
CA CYS A 200 -12.76 11.54 6.76
C CYS A 200 -13.51 12.11 7.96
N HIS A 201 -13.08 11.74 9.15
CA HIS A 201 -13.67 12.14 10.42
C HIS A 201 -12.62 12.56 11.43
N SER A 202 -13.02 13.36 12.42
CA SER A 202 -12.19 13.50 13.62
C SER A 202 -12.26 12.22 14.46
N TRP A 203 -11.16 11.89 15.13
CA TRP A 203 -11.14 10.77 16.08
C TRP A 203 -12.06 11.05 17.27
N TYR A 204 -12.01 12.31 17.77
CA TYR A 204 -12.87 12.85 18.81
C TYR A 204 -13.22 14.31 18.48
N LYS A 205 -14.45 14.74 18.78
CA LYS A 205 -14.94 16.09 18.41
C LYS A 205 -14.21 17.22 19.08
N ASN A 206 -13.77 17.03 20.32
CA ASN A 206 -13.15 18.05 21.15
C ASN A 206 -11.64 17.82 21.29
N ARG A 207 -10.95 18.83 21.80
CA ARG A 207 -9.50 18.80 21.97
C ARG A 207 -9.04 17.80 23.02
N TYR A 208 -9.81 17.63 24.11
CA TYR A 208 -9.50 16.73 25.21
C TYR A 208 -10.56 15.65 25.29
N CYS A 209 -10.14 14.40 25.22
CA CYS A 209 -10.98 13.25 25.43
C CYS A 209 -10.87 12.80 26.89
N ASP A 210 -12.00 12.75 27.59
CA ASP A 210 -12.03 12.32 28.98
C ASP A 210 -11.80 10.82 29.15
N THR A 211 -12.01 10.07 28.06
CA THR A 211 -11.87 8.62 28.02
C THR A 211 -10.54 8.24 27.39
N LEU A 212 -9.79 7.39 28.06
CA LEU A 212 -8.51 6.85 27.60
C LEU A 212 -8.54 5.33 27.79
N VAL A 213 -8.74 4.59 26.70
CA VAL A 213 -9.04 3.15 26.74
C VAL A 213 -7.94 2.29 26.11
N ASN A 214 -7.49 2.67 24.92
CA ASN A 214 -6.59 1.87 24.09
C ASN A 214 -5.23 2.55 23.95
N VAL A 215 -4.52 2.75 25.06
CA VAL A 215 -3.26 3.49 25.08
C VAL A 215 -2.11 2.63 24.56
N VAL A 216 -1.43 3.16 23.55
CA VAL A 216 -0.19 2.60 22.99
C VAL A 216 0.89 3.67 23.11
N ASN A 217 1.97 3.38 23.83
CA ASN A 217 2.92 4.40 24.28
C ASN A 217 4.17 4.51 23.42
N SER A 218 4.43 3.57 22.53
CA SER A 218 5.63 3.56 21.71
C SER A 218 5.35 3.21 20.25
N TYR A 219 6.24 3.66 19.36
CA TYR A 219 6.21 3.32 17.95
C TYR A 219 6.22 1.81 17.71
N ASN A 220 7.12 1.08 18.41
CA ASN A 220 7.25 -0.36 18.27
C ASN A 220 5.99 -1.12 18.70
N GLU A 221 5.33 -0.66 19.76
CA GLU A 221 4.02 -1.22 20.14
C GLU A 221 2.97 -0.93 19.07
N ALA A 222 2.91 0.30 18.57
CA ALA A 222 1.91 0.73 17.59
C ALA A 222 2.01 -0.06 16.27
N VAL A 223 3.21 -0.24 15.71
CA VAL A 223 3.39 -0.96 14.44
C VAL A 223 3.11 -2.47 14.56
N ASN A 224 3.16 -3.01 15.77
CA ASN A 224 2.86 -4.41 16.07
C ASN A 224 1.47 -4.60 16.72
N ASP A 225 0.64 -3.58 16.72
CA ASP A 225 -0.69 -3.60 17.30
C ASP A 225 -1.73 -4.09 16.29
N PHE A 226 -2.30 -5.26 16.52
CA PHE A 226 -3.32 -5.92 15.69
C PHE A 226 -4.63 -6.16 16.46
N ASN A 227 -4.98 -5.26 17.38
CA ASN A 227 -6.10 -5.41 18.31
C ASN A 227 -7.33 -4.55 17.92
N GLY A 228 -7.51 -4.19 16.66
CA GLY A 228 -8.56 -3.26 16.22
C GLY A 228 -9.97 -3.70 16.62
N LYS A 229 -10.30 -5.00 16.53
CA LYS A 229 -11.58 -5.54 16.98
C LYS A 229 -11.77 -5.32 18.48
N GLU A 230 -10.80 -5.73 19.28
CA GLU A 230 -10.86 -5.59 20.75
C GLU A 230 -10.92 -4.11 21.17
N TYR A 231 -10.16 -3.25 20.50
CA TYR A 231 -10.16 -1.81 20.74
C TYR A 231 -11.50 -1.17 20.39
N THR A 232 -12.09 -1.55 19.28
CA THR A 232 -13.43 -1.09 18.89
C THR A 232 -14.47 -1.50 19.93
N GLU A 233 -14.47 -2.76 20.35
CA GLU A 233 -15.41 -3.28 21.37
C GLU A 233 -15.25 -2.55 22.72
N ARG A 234 -14.01 -2.31 23.17
CA ARG A 234 -13.73 -1.56 24.40
C ARG A 234 -14.21 -0.11 24.31
N LEU A 235 -13.90 0.58 23.21
CA LEU A 235 -14.34 1.96 22.99
C LEU A 235 -15.87 2.04 22.97
N LEU A 236 -16.55 1.19 22.20
CA LEU A 236 -18.01 1.17 22.13
C LEU A 236 -18.67 0.93 23.50
N LYS A 237 -18.09 0.06 24.33
CA LYS A 237 -18.56 -0.20 25.70
C LYS A 237 -18.42 1.03 26.58
N GLU A 238 -17.29 1.72 26.50
CA GLU A 238 -16.97 2.87 27.34
C GLU A 238 -17.76 4.12 26.93
N VAL A 239 -17.86 4.37 25.60
CA VAL A 239 -18.48 5.59 25.07
C VAL A 239 -19.97 5.45 24.77
N LYS A 240 -20.63 4.41 25.27
CA LYS A 240 -21.99 3.97 24.95
C LYS A 240 -23.04 5.10 24.81
N ASN A 241 -22.95 6.13 25.64
CA ASN A 241 -23.88 7.27 25.64
C ASN A 241 -23.29 8.54 24.96
N LYS A 242 -22.10 8.44 24.41
CA LYS A 242 -21.34 9.56 23.80
C LYS A 242 -20.74 9.16 22.46
N LEU A 243 -21.30 8.14 21.78
CA LEU A 243 -20.72 7.63 20.51
C LEU A 243 -20.59 8.75 19.47
N SER A 244 -21.57 9.66 19.42
CA SER A 244 -21.51 10.80 18.51
C SER A 244 -20.34 11.76 18.75
N ASP A 245 -19.65 11.70 19.92
CA ASP A 245 -18.45 12.48 20.18
C ASP A 245 -17.18 11.85 19.58
N TYR A 246 -17.28 10.62 19.05
CA TYR A 246 -16.22 9.81 18.43
C TYR A 246 -16.54 9.50 16.97
N PRO A 247 -16.53 10.50 16.04
CA PRO A 247 -17.05 10.33 14.68
C PRO A 247 -16.34 9.22 13.89
N ALA A 248 -15.04 9.01 14.09
CA ALA A 248 -14.30 7.93 13.44
C ALA A 248 -14.81 6.54 13.88
N LEU A 249 -15.04 6.36 15.18
CA LEU A 249 -15.60 5.12 15.73
C LEU A 249 -17.07 4.94 15.32
N GLU A 250 -17.87 6.02 15.41
CA GLU A 250 -19.28 6.02 15.02
C GLU A 250 -19.43 5.58 13.56
N TYR A 251 -18.63 6.12 12.65
CA TYR A 251 -18.62 5.74 11.24
C TYR A 251 -18.38 4.24 11.05
N CYS A 252 -17.38 3.65 11.72
CA CYS A 252 -17.11 2.21 11.62
C CYS A 252 -18.25 1.38 12.21
N ALA A 253 -18.77 1.76 13.39
CA ALA A 253 -19.82 1.01 14.08
C ALA A 253 -21.17 1.05 13.36
N GLU A 254 -21.47 2.17 12.70
CA GLU A 254 -22.73 2.37 11.96
C GLU A 254 -22.65 1.90 10.51
N TYR A 255 -21.43 1.63 10.01
CA TYR A 255 -21.23 1.15 8.63
C TYR A 255 -21.85 -0.24 8.45
N PHE A 256 -22.54 -0.43 7.35
CA PHE A 256 -23.05 -1.74 6.92
C PHE A 256 -23.23 -1.77 5.41
N THR A 257 -23.27 -2.97 4.85
CA THR A 257 -23.55 -3.24 3.44
C THR A 257 -24.37 -4.53 3.33
N GLU A 258 -24.82 -4.89 2.16
CA GLU A 258 -25.59 -6.12 1.97
C GLU A 258 -24.84 -7.33 2.52
N GLY A 259 -25.47 -8.12 3.39
CA GLY A 259 -24.85 -9.25 4.08
C GLY A 259 -24.11 -8.91 5.38
N THR A 260 -24.03 -7.63 5.75
CA THR A 260 -23.50 -7.18 7.04
C THR A 260 -24.52 -6.32 7.78
N GLN A 261 -24.29 -6.10 9.07
CA GLN A 261 -25.10 -5.23 9.93
C GLN A 261 -24.22 -4.26 10.70
N LYS A 262 -24.83 -3.25 11.30
CA LYS A 262 -24.15 -2.34 12.23
C LYS A 262 -23.46 -3.12 13.33
N GLY A 263 -22.22 -2.75 13.63
CA GLY A 263 -21.38 -3.44 14.61
C GLY A 263 -20.57 -4.61 14.06
N ASP A 264 -20.78 -5.06 12.82
CA ASP A 264 -19.92 -6.06 12.17
C ASP A 264 -18.53 -5.49 11.81
N TRP A 265 -18.48 -4.19 11.52
CA TRP A 265 -17.29 -3.50 11.08
C TRP A 265 -16.56 -2.83 12.23
N VAL A 266 -15.25 -2.87 12.16
CA VAL A 266 -14.36 -2.41 13.22
C VAL A 266 -13.51 -1.23 12.76
N PHE A 267 -13.03 -0.47 13.74
CA PHE A 267 -12.06 0.59 13.59
C PHE A 267 -10.67 -0.01 13.84
N ASP A 268 -9.87 -0.12 12.77
CA ASP A 268 -8.58 -0.81 12.78
C ASP A 268 -7.58 -0.21 13.78
N SER A 269 -6.73 -1.07 14.32
CA SER A 269 -5.53 -0.68 15.05
C SER A 269 -4.40 -0.25 14.10
N THR A 270 -3.32 0.30 14.65
CA THR A 270 -2.22 0.90 13.89
C THR A 270 -1.52 -0.12 12.99
N GLY A 271 -1.21 -1.31 13.51
CA GLY A 271 -0.57 -2.39 12.74
C GLY A 271 -1.45 -2.91 11.60
N GLU A 272 -2.77 -2.99 11.82
CA GLU A 272 -3.73 -3.42 10.80
C GLU A 272 -3.82 -2.42 9.64
N ILE A 273 -3.92 -1.12 9.95
CA ILE A 273 -3.91 -0.06 8.93
C ILE A 273 -2.58 -0.07 8.17
N LEU A 274 -1.46 -0.22 8.88
CA LEU A 274 -0.14 -0.26 8.26
C LEU A 274 -0.01 -1.41 7.26
N GLN A 275 -0.51 -2.62 7.58
CA GLN A 275 -0.54 -3.74 6.64
C GLN A 275 -1.46 -3.47 5.45
N THR A 276 -2.63 -2.89 5.70
CA THR A 276 -3.57 -2.47 4.65
C THR A 276 -2.91 -1.46 3.70
N ILE A 277 -2.23 -0.45 4.23
CA ILE A 277 -1.52 0.56 3.44
C ILE A 277 -0.38 -0.09 2.63
N ARG A 278 0.38 -1.01 3.21
CA ARG A 278 1.44 -1.74 2.50
C ARG A 278 0.93 -2.48 1.27
N ASN A 279 -0.30 -2.97 1.33
CA ASN A 279 -0.94 -3.69 0.23
C ASN A 279 -1.92 -2.80 -0.57
N ALA A 280 -1.90 -1.48 -0.38
CA ALA A 280 -2.85 -0.56 -1.01
C ALA A 280 -2.90 -0.68 -2.53
N TYR A 281 -1.78 -0.97 -3.17
CA TYR A 281 -1.74 -1.19 -4.62
C TYR A 281 -2.62 -2.37 -5.04
N LEU A 282 -2.50 -3.53 -4.38
CA LEU A 282 -3.30 -4.72 -4.68
C LEU A 282 -4.80 -4.46 -4.45
N VAL A 283 -5.11 -3.80 -3.33
CA VAL A 283 -6.49 -3.41 -2.99
C VAL A 283 -7.05 -2.46 -4.04
N ASN A 284 -6.30 -1.43 -4.44
CA ASN A 284 -6.74 -0.42 -5.39
C ASN A 284 -6.94 -0.99 -6.81
N VAL A 285 -6.07 -1.90 -7.27
CA VAL A 285 -6.28 -2.61 -8.55
C VAL A 285 -7.58 -3.41 -8.54
N THR A 286 -7.91 -4.05 -7.42
CA THR A 286 -9.19 -4.75 -7.26
C THR A 286 -10.37 -3.79 -7.25
N ILE A 287 -10.27 -2.67 -6.52
CA ILE A 287 -11.30 -1.62 -6.49
C ILE A 287 -11.56 -1.06 -7.89
N ASP A 288 -10.52 -0.81 -8.67
CA ASP A 288 -10.66 -0.36 -10.06
C ASP A 288 -11.39 -1.39 -10.94
N LYS A 289 -11.08 -2.69 -10.79
CA LYS A 289 -11.80 -3.76 -11.47
C LYS A 289 -13.27 -3.83 -11.04
N ILE A 290 -13.55 -3.71 -9.75
CA ILE A 290 -14.93 -3.63 -9.22
C ILE A 290 -15.67 -2.49 -9.89
N ASN A 291 -15.11 -1.28 -9.90
CA ASN A 291 -15.76 -0.10 -10.47
C ASN A 291 -15.98 -0.19 -11.99
N LYS A 292 -15.05 -0.84 -12.72
CA LYS A 292 -15.21 -1.08 -14.16
C LYS A 292 -16.35 -2.04 -14.47
N ILE A 293 -16.54 -3.08 -13.67
CA ILE A 293 -17.56 -4.11 -13.89
C ILE A 293 -18.91 -3.70 -13.29
N ASN A 294 -18.87 -3.07 -12.11
CA ASN A 294 -20.04 -2.67 -11.30
C ASN A 294 -19.96 -1.18 -10.92
N PRO A 295 -20.11 -0.23 -11.87
CA PRO A 295 -19.90 1.20 -11.61
C PRO A 295 -20.85 1.78 -10.56
N ASN A 296 -21.97 1.12 -10.26
CA ASN A 296 -22.93 1.56 -9.25
C ASN A 296 -22.42 1.36 -7.82
N ILE A 297 -21.43 0.49 -7.60
CA ILE A 297 -20.83 0.25 -6.28
C ILE A 297 -20.05 1.50 -5.82
N LYS A 298 -19.39 2.18 -6.77
CA LYS A 298 -18.54 3.35 -6.50
C LYS A 298 -17.57 3.08 -5.37
N ALA A 299 -16.86 1.95 -5.45
CA ALA A 299 -15.84 1.60 -4.47
C ALA A 299 -14.72 2.64 -4.48
N GLU A 300 -14.22 2.99 -3.29
CA GLU A 300 -13.24 4.07 -3.12
C GLU A 300 -11.86 3.49 -2.90
N PRO A 301 -10.83 3.94 -3.66
CA PRO A 301 -9.46 3.49 -3.47
C PRO A 301 -8.88 3.98 -2.14
N ILE A 302 -7.85 3.30 -1.64
CA ILE A 302 -6.99 3.83 -0.58
C ILE A 302 -6.26 5.04 -1.17
N ILE A 303 -6.43 6.22 -0.56
CA ILE A 303 -5.94 7.50 -1.11
C ILE A 303 -4.45 7.65 -0.83
N TYR A 304 -3.65 7.82 -1.87
CA TYR A 304 -2.23 8.14 -1.73
C TYR A 304 -2.02 9.54 -1.12
N GLY A 305 -1.07 9.67 -0.21
CA GLY A 305 -0.79 10.93 0.49
C GLY A 305 -1.77 11.26 1.63
N ALA A 306 -2.78 10.41 1.88
CA ALA A 306 -3.71 10.59 2.98
C ALA A 306 -3.17 10.01 4.30
N PHE A 307 -3.79 10.45 5.40
CA PHE A 307 -3.59 9.89 6.72
C PHE A 307 -4.85 9.15 7.15
N TYR A 308 -4.68 7.97 7.77
CA TYR A 308 -5.75 7.13 8.29
C TYR A 308 -5.66 7.02 9.80
N TRP A 309 -6.73 7.35 10.51
CA TRP A 309 -6.85 7.17 11.96
C TRP A 309 -6.81 5.70 12.35
N ALA A 310 -6.11 5.40 13.45
CA ALA A 310 -6.18 4.12 14.13
C ALA A 310 -7.04 4.20 15.38
N SER A 311 -7.58 3.07 15.84
CA SER A 311 -8.35 2.97 17.10
C SER A 311 -7.47 3.11 18.35
N ALA A 312 -6.15 3.04 18.21
CA ALA A 312 -5.18 3.23 19.28
C ALA A 312 -5.01 4.71 19.63
N GLU A 313 -4.91 4.99 20.93
CA GLU A 313 -4.69 6.31 21.49
C GLU A 313 -3.24 6.47 21.95
N TYR A 314 -2.69 7.68 21.80
CA TYR A 314 -1.39 8.02 22.37
C TYR A 314 -1.57 8.76 23.71
N SER A 315 -2.61 9.59 23.83
CA SER A 315 -2.96 10.35 25.03
C SER A 315 -4.40 10.82 24.98
N GLN A 316 -4.85 11.56 25.99
CA GLN A 316 -6.16 12.22 25.98
C GLN A 316 -6.35 13.16 24.76
N THR A 317 -5.27 13.74 24.26
CA THR A 317 -5.30 14.72 23.18
C THR A 317 -4.95 14.11 21.81
N TYR A 318 -4.13 13.06 21.78
CA TYR A 318 -3.54 12.52 20.57
C TYR A 318 -3.92 11.06 20.34
N ALA A 319 -4.05 10.67 19.06
CA ALA A 319 -4.24 9.30 18.63
C ALA A 319 -3.22 8.91 17.57
N TRP A 320 -3.08 7.63 17.32
CA TRP A 320 -2.22 7.07 16.28
C TRP A 320 -2.88 7.18 14.91
N LEU A 321 -2.06 7.39 13.91
CA LEU A 321 -2.46 7.33 12.50
C LEU A 321 -1.34 6.78 11.63
N CYS A 322 -1.72 6.37 10.43
CA CYS A 322 -0.80 5.89 9.39
C CYS A 322 -0.92 6.75 8.13
N GLY A 323 0.22 7.16 7.58
CA GLY A 323 0.30 7.92 6.32
C GLY A 323 0.55 7.02 5.13
N THR A 324 -0.17 7.24 4.04
CA THR A 324 -0.03 6.43 2.81
C THR A 324 1.10 6.89 1.89
N GLY A 325 1.64 8.08 2.07
CA GLY A 325 2.73 8.60 1.22
C GLY A 325 4.08 7.93 1.47
N ASN A 326 4.33 7.51 2.72
CA ASN A 326 5.59 6.90 3.15
C ASN A 326 5.38 5.68 4.05
N ALA A 327 4.14 5.20 4.18
CA ALA A 327 3.72 4.20 5.17
C ALA A 327 4.22 4.50 6.60
N GLY A 328 4.32 5.80 6.91
CA GLY A 328 4.77 6.28 8.22
C GLY A 328 3.67 6.15 9.26
N VAL A 329 4.07 5.94 10.52
CA VAL A 329 3.18 5.88 11.67
C VAL A 329 3.47 7.05 12.60
N GLY A 330 2.45 7.73 13.09
CA GLY A 330 2.59 8.85 14.02
C GLY A 330 1.58 8.81 15.16
N GLY A 331 2.03 9.03 16.39
CA GLY A 331 1.20 9.01 17.60
C GLY A 331 0.85 10.39 18.16
N ASN A 332 1.28 11.48 17.55
CA ASN A 332 1.14 12.83 18.08
C ASN A 332 0.19 13.72 17.29
N TYR A 333 -0.84 13.12 16.70
CA TYR A 333 -1.85 13.85 15.93
C TYR A 333 -3.10 14.12 16.76
N GLY A 334 -3.50 15.39 16.77
CA GLY A 334 -4.65 15.86 17.57
C GLY A 334 -5.95 15.19 17.11
N LYS A 335 -6.66 14.59 18.06
CA LYS A 335 -7.91 13.82 17.83
C LYS A 335 -9.02 14.62 17.15
N TRP A 336 -8.99 15.95 17.21
CA TRP A 336 -9.98 16.84 16.60
C TRP A 336 -9.74 17.12 15.11
N TYR A 337 -8.58 16.70 14.54
CA TYR A 337 -8.36 16.81 13.11
C TYR A 337 -9.12 15.74 12.34
N SER A 338 -9.50 16.06 11.11
CA SER A 338 -10.17 15.13 10.23
C SER A 338 -9.16 14.36 9.39
N HIS A 339 -9.15 13.03 9.52
CA HIS A 339 -8.36 12.11 8.70
C HIS A 339 -9.23 10.95 8.24
N CYS A 340 -8.77 10.22 7.23
CA CYS A 340 -9.52 9.13 6.66
C CYS A 340 -9.76 7.99 7.66
N VAL A 341 -10.91 7.36 7.55
CA VAL A 341 -11.31 6.17 8.29
C VAL A 341 -11.89 5.18 7.28
N ARG A 342 -11.42 3.95 7.32
CA ARG A 342 -11.95 2.86 6.51
C ARG A 342 -12.35 1.71 7.43
N PRO A 343 -13.63 1.37 7.49
CA PRO A 343 -14.09 0.23 8.27
C PRO A 343 -13.48 -1.09 7.77
N SER A 344 -13.17 -1.99 8.67
CA SER A 344 -12.68 -3.32 8.35
C SER A 344 -13.52 -4.43 8.96
N LEU A 345 -13.43 -5.63 8.43
CA LEU A 345 -14.14 -6.81 8.89
C LEU A 345 -13.14 -7.89 9.27
N SER A 346 -13.27 -8.37 10.50
CA SER A 346 -12.51 -9.50 11.00
C SER A 346 -13.40 -10.73 11.02
N LEU A 347 -13.12 -11.71 10.16
CA LEU A 347 -13.85 -12.97 10.16
C LEU A 347 -13.37 -13.84 11.32
N ASP A 348 -14.29 -14.42 12.08
CA ASP A 348 -13.96 -15.37 13.14
C ASP A 348 -13.58 -16.74 12.54
N VAL A 349 -12.64 -17.46 13.20
CA VAL A 349 -12.07 -18.75 12.74
C VAL A 349 -13.14 -19.82 12.42
N ALA A 350 -14.33 -19.68 13.00
CA ALA A 350 -15.42 -20.65 12.84
C ALA A 350 -16.22 -20.47 11.54
N GLN A 351 -15.93 -19.43 10.74
CA GLN A 351 -16.70 -19.08 9.53
C GLN A 351 -15.90 -19.13 8.21
N ALA A 352 -14.59 -19.44 8.27
CA ALA A 352 -13.73 -19.52 7.08
C ALA A 352 -13.50 -20.95 6.62
#